data_c13572c73939c48dcab7e70f284b4010
#
_entry.id   c13572c73939c48dcab7e70f284b4010
#
_cell.length_a   1.000
_cell.length_b   1.000
_cell.length_c   1.000
_cell.angle_alpha   90.00
_cell.angle_beta   90.00
_cell.angle_gamma   90.00
#
_symmetry.space_group_name_H-M   'P 1'
#
loop_
_entity.id
_entity.type
_entity.pdbx_description
1 polymer ?
#
loop_
_entity_poly.entity_id
_entity_poly.type
_entity_poly.pdbx_seq_one_letter_code
_entity_poly.pdbx_strand_id
1 'polypeptide(L)'
;ANHRGLDTSAAVGIVEKMISAIFIIPSSMLATVSALSAQNIGAGKHERAALTLKYATFITCTYGVVMAIVMQFIAVGLIGLFTSDSNVVLLGTQYMRSYIIDTMFAGVHFCFSGYFAAYGKSYIGFMHNIISITFVRVPGSYLASKLFPATLFPMGLAAPAGSVLSVMICVAAFVYLKRRGKLG
;
A
#
# COMPACT_ATOMS: atom_id res chain seq x y z
N ALA A 1 -2.50 -19.39 2.74
CA ALA A 1 -3.61 -19.52 3.69
C ALA A 1 -4.24 -20.91 3.61
N ASN A 2 -4.66 -21.38 2.45
CA ASN A 2 -5.36 -22.68 2.31
C ASN A 2 -4.61 -23.90 2.87
N HIS A 3 -3.28 -23.90 2.89
CA HIS A 3 -2.48 -24.98 3.49
C HIS A 3 -2.44 -24.97 5.02
N ARG A 4 -2.97 -23.92 5.67
CA ARG A 4 -2.98 -23.77 7.14
C ARG A 4 -4.34 -24.04 7.77
N GLY A 5 -5.35 -24.44 7.00
CA GLY A 5 -6.69 -24.74 7.45
C GLY A 5 -7.72 -23.63 7.22
N LEU A 6 -8.97 -23.94 7.56
CA LEU A 6 -10.13 -23.07 7.32
C LEU A 6 -10.05 -21.75 8.10
N ASP A 7 -9.63 -21.80 9.37
CA ASP A 7 -9.56 -20.62 10.24
C ASP A 7 -8.61 -19.56 9.70
N THR A 8 -7.45 -20.00 9.19
CA THR A 8 -6.47 -19.09 8.56
C THR A 8 -7.02 -18.47 7.30
N SER A 9 -7.70 -19.24 6.46
CA SER A 9 -8.30 -18.74 5.23
C SER A 9 -9.44 -17.77 5.53
N ALA A 10 -10.26 -18.05 6.52
CA ALA A 10 -11.33 -17.17 6.98
C ALA A 10 -10.77 -15.86 7.54
N ALA A 11 -9.75 -15.92 8.41
CA ALA A 11 -9.09 -14.77 9.00
C ALA A 11 -8.50 -13.84 7.92
N VAL A 12 -7.74 -14.39 6.97
CA VAL A 12 -7.16 -13.62 5.85
C VAL A 12 -8.28 -13.02 5.00
N GLY A 13 -9.33 -13.78 4.65
CA GLY A 13 -10.43 -13.29 3.82
C GLY A 13 -11.21 -12.11 4.46
N ILE A 14 -11.44 -12.15 5.77
CA ILE A 14 -12.07 -11.05 6.51
C ILE A 14 -11.16 -9.81 6.45
N VAL A 15 -9.89 -9.96 6.79
CA VAL A 15 -8.94 -8.85 6.83
C VAL A 15 -8.74 -8.23 5.46
N GLU A 16 -8.63 -9.00 4.38
CA GLU A 16 -8.48 -8.50 3.02
C GLU A 16 -9.66 -7.61 2.58
N LYS A 17 -10.89 -7.96 2.98
CA LYS A 17 -12.07 -7.12 2.71
C LYS A 17 -12.00 -5.80 3.46
N MET A 18 -11.55 -5.82 4.71
CA MET A 18 -11.41 -4.62 5.54
C MET A 18 -10.29 -3.71 5.02
N ILE A 19 -9.14 -4.30 4.69
CA ILE A 19 -8.02 -3.59 4.07
C ILE A 19 -8.45 -2.95 2.75
N SER A 20 -9.22 -3.65 1.91
CA SER A 20 -9.73 -3.09 0.66
C SER A 20 -10.57 -1.83 0.87
N ALA A 21 -11.40 -1.80 1.90
CA ALA A 21 -12.18 -0.62 2.27
C ALA A 21 -11.29 0.54 2.75
N ILE A 22 -10.29 0.26 3.58
CA ILE A 22 -9.34 1.27 4.06
C ILE A 22 -8.49 1.84 2.91
N PHE A 23 -8.15 1.01 1.93
CA PHE A 23 -7.35 1.39 0.75
C PHE A 23 -8.09 2.24 -0.28
N ILE A 24 -9.40 2.45 -0.15
CA ILE A 24 -10.16 3.36 -1.04
C ILE A 24 -9.54 4.76 -1.03
N ILE A 25 -9.13 5.29 0.14
CA ILE A 25 -8.54 6.62 0.24
C ILE A 25 -7.16 6.69 -0.44
N PRO A 26 -6.17 5.87 -0.08
CA PRO A 26 -4.87 5.92 -0.77
C PRO A 26 -4.95 5.60 -2.27
N SER A 27 -5.83 4.69 -2.70
CA SER A 27 -5.96 4.35 -4.12
C SER A 27 -6.61 5.47 -4.94
N SER A 28 -7.58 6.20 -4.39
CA SER A 28 -8.19 7.35 -5.07
C SER A 28 -7.21 8.50 -5.30
N MET A 29 -6.16 8.60 -4.46
CA MET A 29 -5.11 9.60 -4.64
C MET A 29 -4.30 9.40 -5.92
N LEU A 30 -4.19 8.18 -6.45
CA LEU A 30 -3.58 7.95 -7.77
C LEU A 30 -4.32 8.76 -8.85
N ALA A 31 -5.64 8.64 -8.92
CA ALA A 31 -6.45 9.35 -9.90
C ALA A 31 -6.42 10.88 -9.66
N THR A 32 -6.53 11.30 -8.40
CA THR A 32 -6.51 12.71 -8.00
C THR A 32 -5.19 13.38 -8.38
N VAL A 33 -4.04 12.77 -8.03
CA VAL A 33 -2.72 13.29 -8.36
C VAL A 33 -2.51 13.29 -9.87
N SER A 34 -2.95 12.24 -10.56
CA SER A 34 -2.86 12.18 -12.03
C SER A 34 -3.62 13.33 -12.68
N ALA A 35 -4.87 13.55 -12.31
CA ALA A 35 -5.72 14.59 -12.89
C ALA A 35 -5.18 16.01 -12.60
N LEU A 36 -4.91 16.32 -11.32
CA LEU A 36 -4.42 17.64 -10.93
C LEU A 36 -3.02 17.94 -11.49
N SER A 37 -2.13 16.94 -11.52
CA SER A 37 -0.80 17.11 -12.11
C SER A 37 -0.89 17.32 -13.63
N ALA A 38 -1.73 16.54 -14.34
CA ALA A 38 -1.92 16.69 -15.78
C ALA A 38 -2.45 18.09 -16.16
N GLN A 39 -3.41 18.62 -15.40
CA GLN A 39 -3.93 19.98 -15.59
C GLN A 39 -2.83 21.04 -15.41
N ASN A 40 -2.01 20.92 -14.35
CA ASN A 40 -0.93 21.86 -14.09
C ASN A 40 0.18 21.77 -15.16
N ILE A 41 0.52 20.55 -15.61
CA ILE A 41 1.50 20.32 -16.68
C ILE A 41 1.01 20.91 -18.00
N GLY A 42 -0.26 20.67 -18.36
CA GLY A 42 -0.88 21.24 -19.57
C GLY A 42 -0.92 22.77 -19.57
N ALA A 43 -0.95 23.41 -18.39
CA ALA A 43 -0.85 24.85 -18.21
C ALA A 43 0.61 25.37 -18.09
N GLY A 44 1.64 24.52 -18.28
CA GLY A 44 3.05 24.87 -18.12
C GLY A 44 3.50 25.10 -16.66
N LYS A 45 2.67 24.74 -15.67
CA LYS A 45 2.92 25.00 -14.24
C LYS A 45 3.52 23.78 -13.54
N HIS A 46 4.70 23.35 -13.96
CA HIS A 46 5.36 22.13 -13.46
C HIS A 46 5.62 22.15 -11.94
N GLU A 47 5.96 23.32 -11.38
CA GLU A 47 6.13 23.47 -9.93
C GLU A 47 4.85 23.14 -9.15
N ARG A 48 3.67 23.54 -9.68
CA ARG A 48 2.38 23.20 -9.05
C ARG A 48 2.08 21.71 -9.12
N ALA A 49 2.47 21.06 -10.22
CA ALA A 49 2.35 19.60 -10.31
C ALA A 49 3.22 18.91 -9.25
N ALA A 50 4.46 19.39 -9.03
CA ALA A 50 5.32 18.86 -7.97
C ALA A 50 4.78 19.14 -6.56
N LEU A 51 4.16 20.30 -6.32
CA LEU A 51 3.47 20.60 -5.07
C LEU A 51 2.26 19.69 -4.86
N THR A 52 1.50 19.38 -5.91
CA THR A 52 0.39 18.41 -5.84
C THR A 52 0.89 17.06 -5.34
N LEU A 53 1.99 16.53 -5.91
CA LEU A 53 2.61 15.29 -5.45
C LEU A 53 3.02 15.38 -3.97
N LYS A 54 3.68 16.46 -3.56
CA LYS A 54 4.15 16.67 -2.18
C LYS A 54 3.00 16.65 -1.18
N TYR A 55 1.94 17.43 -1.43
CA TYR A 55 0.80 17.51 -0.51
C TYR A 55 0.01 16.18 -0.48
N ALA A 56 -0.21 15.56 -1.63
CA ALA A 56 -0.89 14.27 -1.69
C ALA A 56 -0.12 13.18 -0.93
N THR A 57 1.20 13.13 -1.09
CA THR A 57 2.07 12.21 -0.35
C THR A 57 2.00 12.46 1.16
N PHE A 58 2.00 13.73 1.59
CA PHE A 58 1.87 14.09 3.00
C PHE A 58 0.52 13.65 3.57
N ILE A 59 -0.58 13.92 2.86
CA ILE A 59 -1.94 13.56 3.28
C ILE A 59 -2.08 12.04 3.40
N THR A 60 -1.63 11.28 2.39
CA THR A 60 -1.74 9.81 2.41
C THR A 60 -0.85 9.18 3.47
N CYS A 61 0.36 9.72 3.69
CA CYS A 61 1.24 9.25 4.75
C CYS A 61 0.61 9.49 6.12
N THR A 62 0.08 10.68 6.37
CA THR A 62 -0.63 11.03 7.62
C THR A 62 -1.83 10.10 7.85
N TYR A 63 -2.66 9.90 6.81
CA TYR A 63 -3.76 8.96 6.86
C TYR A 63 -3.29 7.54 7.22
N GLY A 64 -2.24 7.05 6.54
CA GLY A 64 -1.67 5.73 6.78
C GLY A 64 -1.15 5.56 8.20
N VAL A 65 -0.45 6.57 8.75
CA VAL A 65 0.01 6.57 10.16
C VAL A 65 -1.18 6.50 11.12
N VAL A 66 -2.19 7.33 10.91
CA VAL A 66 -3.40 7.34 11.76
C VAL A 66 -4.07 5.97 11.71
N MET A 67 -4.30 5.40 10.53
CA MET A 67 -4.91 4.08 10.38
C MET A 67 -4.07 2.97 10.99
N ALA A 68 -2.73 3.02 10.83
CA ALA A 68 -1.83 2.05 11.45
C ALA A 68 -1.93 2.09 12.99
N ILE A 69 -2.00 3.28 13.58
CA ILE A 69 -2.15 3.44 15.04
C ILE A 69 -3.53 2.95 15.49
N VAL A 70 -4.60 3.43 14.88
CA VAL A 70 -5.98 3.11 15.24
C VAL A 70 -6.21 1.59 15.20
N MET A 71 -5.74 0.91 14.15
CA MET A 71 -5.94 -0.54 14.00
C MET A 71 -5.16 -1.37 15.02
N GLN A 72 -4.11 -0.85 15.68
CA GLN A 72 -3.48 -1.58 16.79
C GLN A 72 -4.46 -1.78 17.96
N PHE A 73 -5.37 -0.84 18.17
CA PHE A 73 -6.30 -0.86 19.31
C PHE A 73 -7.64 -1.52 18.97
N ILE A 74 -8.21 -1.24 17.78
CA ILE A 74 -9.57 -1.66 17.45
C ILE A 74 -9.66 -2.97 16.64
N ALA A 75 -8.54 -3.52 16.13
CA ALA A 75 -8.56 -4.68 15.24
C ALA A 75 -9.31 -5.90 15.82
N VAL A 76 -9.16 -6.18 17.11
CA VAL A 76 -9.84 -7.31 17.78
C VAL A 76 -11.36 -7.15 17.69
N GLY A 77 -11.87 -5.99 18.13
CA GLY A 77 -13.30 -5.71 18.11
C GLY A 77 -13.87 -5.69 16.70
N LEU A 78 -13.11 -5.10 15.76
CA LEU A 78 -13.52 -4.98 14.39
C LEU A 78 -13.65 -6.34 13.67
N ILE A 79 -12.69 -7.26 13.89
CA ILE A 79 -12.75 -8.62 13.34
C ILE A 79 -13.85 -9.43 14.03
N GLY A 80 -14.05 -9.23 15.34
CA GLY A 80 -15.10 -9.86 16.13
C GLY A 80 -16.53 -9.53 15.63
N LEU A 81 -16.72 -8.46 14.86
CA LEU A 81 -18.01 -8.18 14.20
C LEU A 81 -18.34 -9.16 13.06
N PHE A 82 -17.32 -9.81 12.48
CA PHE A 82 -17.49 -10.73 11.35
C PHE A 82 -17.49 -12.21 11.74
N THR A 83 -16.99 -12.53 12.92
CA THR A 83 -16.90 -13.93 13.40
C THR A 83 -16.85 -14.01 14.91
N SER A 84 -17.47 -15.05 15.47
CA SER A 84 -17.40 -15.39 16.90
C SER A 84 -16.30 -16.41 17.20
N ASP A 85 -15.59 -16.92 16.20
CA ASP A 85 -14.52 -17.89 16.38
C ASP A 85 -13.26 -17.20 16.90
N SER A 86 -12.87 -17.55 18.12
CA SER A 86 -11.72 -16.95 18.82
C SER A 86 -10.39 -17.14 18.08
N ASN A 87 -10.20 -18.28 17.39
CA ASN A 87 -9.01 -18.57 16.61
C ASN A 87 -8.93 -17.63 15.37
N VAL A 88 -10.05 -17.48 14.68
CA VAL A 88 -10.14 -16.58 13.51
C VAL A 88 -9.91 -15.13 13.93
N VAL A 89 -10.47 -14.70 15.06
CA VAL A 89 -10.25 -13.35 15.60
C VAL A 89 -8.76 -13.14 15.96
N LEU A 90 -8.12 -14.11 16.61
CA LEU A 90 -6.71 -14.01 16.98
C LEU A 90 -5.81 -13.91 15.74
N LEU A 91 -5.96 -14.83 14.79
CA LEU A 91 -5.17 -14.87 13.57
C LEU A 91 -5.40 -13.64 12.69
N GLY A 92 -6.66 -13.23 12.54
CA GLY A 92 -7.02 -12.03 11.80
C GLY A 92 -6.45 -10.75 12.40
N THR A 93 -6.47 -10.63 13.74
CA THR A 93 -5.87 -9.50 14.45
C THR A 93 -4.37 -9.41 14.20
N GLN A 94 -3.66 -10.52 14.26
CA GLN A 94 -2.22 -10.56 13.95
C GLN A 94 -1.94 -10.10 12.52
N TYR A 95 -2.71 -10.60 11.56
CA TYR A 95 -2.57 -10.24 10.14
C TYR A 95 -2.91 -8.78 9.89
N MET A 96 -4.04 -8.29 10.45
CA MET A 96 -4.47 -6.90 10.30
C MET A 96 -3.42 -5.92 10.84
N ARG A 97 -2.91 -6.14 12.05
CA ARG A 97 -1.95 -5.25 12.70
C ARG A 97 -0.65 -5.09 11.95
N SER A 98 -0.19 -6.13 11.28
CA SER A 98 1.02 -6.08 10.46
C SER A 98 0.74 -5.53 9.06
N TYR A 99 -0.35 -5.96 8.43
CA TYR A 99 -0.70 -5.54 7.07
C TYR A 99 -1.04 -4.05 7.00
N ILE A 100 -1.74 -3.49 8.00
CA ILE A 100 -2.20 -2.09 7.98
C ILE A 100 -1.05 -1.09 7.83
N ILE A 101 0.16 -1.45 8.23
CA ILE A 101 1.37 -0.63 8.07
C ILE A 101 1.62 -0.32 6.57
N ASP A 102 1.17 -1.20 5.68
CA ASP A 102 1.26 -1.01 4.23
C ASP A 102 0.57 0.27 3.75
N THR A 103 -0.50 0.69 4.42
CA THR A 103 -1.28 1.89 4.06
C THR A 103 -0.41 3.16 4.00
N MET A 104 0.62 3.26 4.87
CA MET A 104 1.55 4.38 4.88
C MET A 104 2.37 4.46 3.58
N PHE A 105 2.90 3.32 3.15
CA PHE A 105 3.79 3.24 1.98
C PHE A 105 3.01 3.15 0.67
N ALA A 106 1.88 2.44 0.69
CA ALA A 106 1.02 2.28 -0.48
C ALA A 106 0.49 3.62 -0.99
N GLY A 107 0.02 4.50 -0.09
CA GLY A 107 -0.42 5.84 -0.46
C GLY A 107 0.66 6.65 -1.16
N VAL A 108 1.90 6.53 -0.71
CA VAL A 108 3.05 7.22 -1.31
C VAL A 108 3.28 6.75 -2.75
N HIS A 109 3.45 5.46 -2.98
CA HIS A 109 3.72 4.97 -4.35
C HIS A 109 2.51 5.14 -5.29
N PHE A 110 1.27 5.16 -4.79
CA PHE A 110 0.09 5.55 -5.58
C PHE A 110 0.16 7.00 -6.05
N CYS A 111 0.55 7.93 -5.16
CA CYS A 111 0.75 9.33 -5.54
C CYS A 111 1.83 9.49 -6.61
N PHE A 112 2.98 8.79 -6.46
CA PHE A 112 4.02 8.79 -7.49
C PHE A 112 3.55 8.20 -8.82
N SER A 113 2.78 7.10 -8.78
CA SER A 113 2.21 6.48 -9.98
C SER A 113 1.28 7.43 -10.72
N GLY A 114 0.41 8.16 -9.99
CA GLY A 114 -0.44 9.20 -10.56
C GLY A 114 0.36 10.34 -11.18
N TYR A 115 1.42 10.78 -10.50
CA TYR A 115 2.30 11.82 -11.00
C TYR A 115 3.04 11.39 -12.28
N PHE A 116 3.59 10.18 -12.33
CA PHE A 116 4.22 9.65 -13.53
C PHE A 116 3.22 9.48 -14.68
N ALA A 117 1.99 9.06 -14.39
CA ALA A 117 0.93 8.97 -15.40
C ALA A 117 0.61 10.34 -16.02
N ALA A 118 0.59 11.41 -15.22
CA ALA A 118 0.39 12.77 -15.71
C ALA A 118 1.48 13.24 -16.68
N TYR A 119 2.71 12.72 -16.55
CA TYR A 119 3.81 12.97 -17.50
C TYR A 119 3.88 11.93 -18.65
N GLY A 120 2.86 11.11 -18.85
CA GLY A 120 2.85 10.06 -19.87
C GLY A 120 3.81 8.89 -19.59
N LYS A 121 4.24 8.71 -18.33
CA LYS A 121 5.19 7.67 -17.90
C LYS A 121 4.54 6.62 -17.01
N SER A 122 3.29 6.24 -17.30
CA SER A 122 2.52 5.25 -16.53
C SER A 122 3.20 3.88 -16.42
N TYR A 123 4.08 3.55 -17.39
CA TYR A 123 4.87 2.32 -17.34
C TYR A 123 5.73 2.19 -16.06
N ILE A 124 6.16 3.31 -15.46
CA ILE A 124 6.94 3.30 -14.21
C ILE A 124 6.06 2.79 -13.06
N GLY A 125 4.80 3.26 -13.00
CA GLY A 125 3.82 2.78 -12.02
C GLY A 125 3.55 1.29 -12.14
N PHE A 126 3.46 0.78 -13.37
CA PHE A 126 3.31 -0.65 -13.64
C PHE A 126 4.54 -1.45 -13.22
N MET A 127 5.73 -1.00 -13.61
CA MET A 127 6.99 -1.72 -13.38
C MET A 127 7.32 -1.88 -11.89
N HIS A 128 7.25 -0.79 -11.10
CA HIS A 128 7.56 -0.91 -9.67
C HIS A 128 6.58 -1.85 -8.96
N ASN A 129 5.30 -1.87 -9.39
CA ASN A 129 4.30 -2.73 -8.79
C ASN A 129 4.57 -4.21 -9.10
N ILE A 130 4.86 -4.56 -10.37
CA ILE A 130 5.23 -5.93 -10.75
C ILE A 130 6.49 -6.37 -10.00
N ILE A 131 7.54 -5.54 -9.95
CA ILE A 131 8.77 -5.87 -9.24
C ILE A 131 8.47 -6.15 -7.77
N SER A 132 7.71 -5.28 -7.12
CA SER A 132 7.33 -5.43 -5.71
C SER A 132 6.54 -6.71 -5.45
N ILE A 133 5.54 -7.01 -6.28
CA ILE A 133 4.71 -8.21 -6.13
C ILE A 133 5.54 -9.46 -6.32
N THR A 134 6.31 -9.52 -7.42
CA THR A 134 7.03 -10.73 -7.82
C THR A 134 8.21 -11.05 -6.91
N PHE A 135 8.96 -10.05 -6.47
CA PHE A 135 10.20 -10.27 -5.73
C PHE A 135 10.07 -10.11 -4.22
N VAL A 136 9.03 -9.43 -3.72
CA VAL A 136 8.88 -9.20 -2.28
C VAL A 136 7.56 -9.73 -1.74
N ARG A 137 6.42 -9.31 -2.28
CA ARG A 137 5.11 -9.66 -1.68
C ARG A 137 4.83 -11.15 -1.77
N VAL A 138 4.95 -11.76 -2.95
CA VAL A 138 4.66 -13.20 -3.15
C VAL A 138 5.70 -14.08 -2.45
N PRO A 139 7.03 -13.90 -2.67
CA PRO A 139 8.02 -14.71 -1.96
C PRO A 139 7.99 -14.48 -0.44
N GLY A 140 7.83 -13.22 0.00
CA GLY A 140 7.74 -12.87 1.42
C GLY A 140 6.57 -13.54 2.12
N SER A 141 5.37 -13.48 1.54
CA SER A 141 4.18 -14.16 2.08
C SER A 141 4.36 -15.68 2.09
N TYR A 142 4.96 -16.26 1.04
CA TYR A 142 5.22 -17.69 0.97
C TYR A 142 6.22 -18.14 2.05
N LEU A 143 7.36 -17.45 2.16
CA LEU A 143 8.38 -17.75 3.17
C LEU A 143 7.84 -17.60 4.59
N ALA A 144 7.14 -16.48 4.88
CA ALA A 144 6.52 -16.25 6.17
C ALA A 144 5.49 -17.35 6.51
N SER A 145 4.73 -17.80 5.51
CA SER A 145 3.78 -18.90 5.67
C SER A 145 4.46 -20.23 6.01
N LYS A 146 5.66 -20.50 5.54
CA LYS A 146 6.41 -21.73 5.82
C LYS A 146 7.18 -21.66 7.13
N LEU A 147 7.85 -20.52 7.40
CA LEU A 147 8.74 -20.37 8.55
C LEU A 147 7.97 -20.12 9.86
N PHE A 148 6.80 -19.49 9.79
CA PHE A 148 6.01 -19.12 10.97
C PHE A 148 4.57 -19.69 10.90
N PRO A 149 4.41 -21.02 11.01
CA PRO A 149 3.09 -21.65 10.86
C PRO A 149 2.08 -21.27 11.97
N ALA A 150 2.54 -20.86 13.15
CA ALA A 150 1.70 -20.55 14.29
C ALA A 150 1.13 -19.12 14.30
N THR A 151 1.63 -18.21 13.44
CA THR A 151 1.24 -16.80 13.45
C THR A 151 1.09 -16.23 12.05
N LEU A 152 0.16 -15.29 11.87
CA LEU A 152 -0.03 -14.58 10.60
C LEU A 152 0.68 -13.21 10.56
N PHE A 153 1.25 -12.75 11.66
CA PHE A 153 1.91 -11.46 11.73
C PHE A 153 3.04 -11.28 10.70
N PRO A 154 4.00 -12.22 10.55
CA PRO A 154 5.06 -12.09 9.54
C PRO A 154 4.53 -12.12 8.10
N MET A 155 3.44 -12.86 7.85
CA MET A 155 2.84 -12.91 6.52
C MET A 155 2.23 -11.56 6.13
N GLY A 156 1.62 -10.85 7.08
CA GLY A 156 1.10 -9.49 6.85
C GLY A 156 2.19 -8.45 6.57
N LEU A 157 3.41 -8.64 7.09
CA LEU A 157 4.54 -7.73 6.83
C LEU A 157 5.07 -7.79 5.38
N ALA A 158 4.73 -8.82 4.62
CA ALA A 158 5.14 -8.92 3.21
C ALA A 158 4.58 -7.79 2.35
N ALA A 159 3.38 -7.27 2.67
CA ALA A 159 2.77 -6.16 1.96
C ALA A 159 3.54 -4.85 2.17
N PRO A 160 3.75 -4.36 3.40
CA PRO A 160 4.53 -3.13 3.63
C PRO A 160 5.97 -3.24 3.14
N ALA A 161 6.63 -4.42 3.25
CA ALA A 161 7.95 -4.63 2.69
C ALA A 161 7.97 -4.41 1.15
N GLY A 162 6.96 -4.92 0.45
CA GLY A 162 6.78 -4.69 -0.99
C GLY A 162 6.54 -3.23 -1.31
N SER A 163 5.71 -2.53 -0.53
CA SER A 163 5.45 -1.11 -0.74
C SER A 163 6.67 -0.23 -0.47
N VAL A 164 7.51 -0.57 0.51
CA VAL A 164 8.79 0.11 0.73
C VAL A 164 9.67 0.02 -0.52
N LEU A 165 9.81 -1.18 -1.12
CA LEU A 165 10.54 -1.33 -2.38
C LEU A 165 9.92 -0.49 -3.50
N SER A 166 8.59 -0.47 -3.63
CA SER A 166 7.88 0.37 -4.60
C SER A 166 8.18 1.86 -4.40
N VAL A 167 8.16 2.35 -3.16
CA VAL A 167 8.50 3.74 -2.83
C VAL A 167 9.95 4.05 -3.21
N MET A 168 10.89 3.17 -2.89
CA MET A 168 12.31 3.34 -3.26
C MET A 168 12.49 3.48 -4.78
N ILE A 169 11.85 2.60 -5.56
CA ILE A 169 11.89 2.65 -7.02
C ILE A 169 11.26 3.96 -7.54
N CYS A 170 10.11 4.37 -6.99
CA CYS A 170 9.44 5.61 -7.38
C CYS A 170 10.29 6.84 -7.10
N VAL A 171 10.91 6.93 -5.92
CA VAL A 171 11.79 8.05 -5.55
C VAL A 171 13.03 8.07 -6.44
N ALA A 172 13.67 6.92 -6.69
CA ALA A 172 14.82 6.82 -7.58
C ALA A 172 14.46 7.28 -9.02
N ALA A 173 13.32 6.80 -9.54
CA ALA A 173 12.82 7.20 -10.85
C ALA A 173 12.50 8.69 -10.91
N PHE A 174 11.88 9.26 -9.88
CA PHE A 174 11.59 10.69 -9.79
C PHE A 174 12.86 11.54 -9.82
N VAL A 175 13.85 11.22 -8.98
CA VAL A 175 15.14 11.93 -8.94
C VAL A 175 15.88 11.84 -10.27
N TYR A 176 15.91 10.64 -10.86
CA TYR A 176 16.55 10.42 -12.16
C TYR A 176 15.90 11.24 -13.28
N LEU A 177 14.58 11.21 -13.38
CA LEU A 177 13.83 11.93 -14.41
C LEU A 177 13.90 13.45 -14.23
N LYS A 178 13.86 13.91 -12.97
CA LYS A 178 14.00 15.34 -12.65
C LYS A 178 15.37 15.87 -13.05
N ARG A 179 16.45 15.14 -12.73
CA ARG A 179 17.83 15.51 -13.16
C ARG A 179 18.00 15.55 -14.67
N ARG A 180 17.19 14.78 -15.41
CA ARG A 180 17.20 14.77 -16.89
C ARG A 180 16.25 15.79 -17.52
N GLY A 181 15.63 16.67 -16.75
CA GLY A 181 14.66 17.65 -17.25
C GLY A 181 13.39 17.03 -17.88
N LYS A 182 13.07 15.76 -17.52
CA LYS A 182 11.92 15.05 -18.09
C LYS A 182 10.64 15.18 -17.24
N LEU A 183 10.70 15.94 -16.16
CA LEU A 183 9.57 16.22 -15.25
C LEU A 183 9.36 17.72 -15.04
N GLY A 184 9.87 18.56 -15.97
CA GLY A 184 9.74 20.02 -15.91
C GLY A 184 10.77 20.69 -15.01
#